data_20306920a9c7e19edeadd0614dca530d
#
_entry.id   20306920a9c7e19edeadd0614dca530d
#
_cell.length_a   1.000
_cell.length_b   1.000
_cell.length_c   1.000
_cell.angle_alpha   90.00
_cell.angle_beta   90.00
_cell.angle_gamma   90.00
#
_symmetry.space_group_name_H-M   'P 1'
#
loop_
_entity.id
_entity.type
_entity.pdbx_description
1 polymer ?
#
loop_
_entity_poly.entity_id
_entity_poly.type
_entity_poly.pdbx_seq_one_letter_code
_entity_poly.pdbx_strand_id
1 'polypeptide(L)'
;MSLQVEIEKKLNDKVLSVSFDTEGKKGITGILGASGCGKSMTLKCIAGIETPDQGRIVLNGRVLFDSKQKINLRVQDRHVGYLFQNYALFPNMTVEENIKTGLKYCCKQKLTVEEIGQKADEYMELLHVAELRDAYPGKLSGGQQQRAALARILASDPEVLMLDEPFSALDAFLKEKLQLELSELLAAYDKDILMVTHSRDEIYRFCEHMLIVENGRQAGFGATKDIFKNPGTPAAAKLTGCKNIEKVIRSDAHTMMVPHWNITIQVKGTIPENTTHIGIRAHYLKLPEEGQKTNLVTCHNGRILDDPFELVVVFEHDIWWKISRESWQKDYRKQMPQYLEIPEESILYLHG
;
A
#
# COMPACT_ATOMS: atom_id res chain seq x y z
N MET A 1 -19.74 6.05 -0.68
CA MET A 1 -19.85 4.91 0.23
C MET A 1 -19.09 5.19 1.50
N SER A 2 -19.37 4.46 2.60
CA SER A 2 -18.67 4.68 3.88
C SER A 2 -18.37 3.34 4.52
N LEU A 3 -17.08 3.07 4.74
CA LEU A 3 -16.61 1.94 5.53
C LEU A 3 -15.88 2.50 6.76
N GLN A 4 -16.45 2.27 7.93
CA GLN A 4 -15.87 2.64 9.21
C GLN A 4 -15.36 1.38 9.91
N VAL A 5 -14.10 1.39 10.29
CA VAL A 5 -13.42 0.27 10.93
C VAL A 5 -12.71 0.78 12.16
N GLU A 6 -13.05 0.23 13.30
CA GLU A 6 -12.34 0.40 14.57
C GLU A 6 -12.27 -0.97 15.22
N ILE A 7 -11.13 -1.63 15.15
CA ILE A 7 -10.98 -3.01 15.62
C ILE A 7 -9.69 -3.25 16.37
N GLU A 8 -9.76 -4.17 17.31
CA GLU A 8 -8.59 -4.79 17.95
C GLU A 8 -8.65 -6.30 17.80
N LYS A 9 -7.52 -6.92 17.47
CA LYS A 9 -7.36 -8.37 17.41
C LYS A 9 -5.99 -8.80 17.90
N LYS A 10 -5.97 -9.75 18.80
CA LYS A 10 -4.72 -10.39 19.26
C LYS A 10 -4.15 -11.31 18.18
N LEU A 11 -2.89 -11.12 17.87
CA LEU A 11 -2.12 -11.90 16.90
C LEU A 11 -0.90 -12.46 17.62
N ASN A 12 -0.96 -13.69 18.10
CA ASN A 12 0.15 -14.27 18.89
C ASN A 12 0.79 -13.26 19.88
N ASP A 13 1.96 -12.70 19.52
CA ASP A 13 2.72 -11.79 20.38
C ASP A 13 2.37 -10.29 20.15
N LYS A 14 1.41 -9.97 19.27
CA LYS A 14 1.07 -8.60 18.88
C LYS A 14 -0.44 -8.37 18.96
N VAL A 15 -0.81 -7.10 19.06
CA VAL A 15 -2.20 -6.67 18.93
C VAL A 15 -2.33 -5.85 17.65
N LEU A 16 -3.22 -6.27 16.77
CA LEU A 16 -3.68 -5.45 15.67
C LEU A 16 -4.68 -4.44 16.22
N SER A 17 -4.40 -3.16 16.04
CA SER A 17 -5.30 -2.05 16.42
C SER A 17 -5.32 -1.04 15.27
N VAL A 18 -6.45 -0.95 14.56
CA VAL A 18 -6.64 -0.06 13.41
C VAL A 18 -7.97 0.67 13.51
N SER A 19 -7.94 1.96 13.14
CA SER A 19 -9.12 2.82 13.12
C SER A 19 -9.07 3.71 11.88
N PHE A 20 -10.00 3.55 10.95
CA PHE A 20 -10.09 4.39 9.75
C PHE A 20 -11.53 4.51 9.27
N ASP A 21 -11.79 5.57 8.51
CA ASP A 21 -13.08 5.89 7.93
C ASP A 21 -12.89 6.36 6.48
N THR A 22 -13.59 5.69 5.56
CA THR A 22 -13.58 6.05 4.13
C THR A 22 -14.73 6.99 3.75
N GLU A 23 -15.52 7.48 4.69
CA GLU A 23 -16.63 8.38 4.41
C GLU A 23 -16.17 9.62 3.63
N GLY A 24 -16.85 9.91 2.52
CA GLY A 24 -16.50 11.00 1.61
C GLY A 24 -15.20 10.78 0.80
N LYS A 25 -14.51 9.68 0.99
CA LYS A 25 -13.30 9.33 0.25
C LYS A 25 -13.67 8.36 -0.87
N LYS A 26 -13.52 8.83 -2.11
CA LYS A 26 -13.74 7.99 -3.30
C LYS A 26 -12.46 7.30 -3.74
N GLY A 27 -12.61 6.18 -4.44
CA GLY A 27 -11.51 5.44 -5.05
C GLY A 27 -10.95 4.31 -4.19
N ILE A 28 -9.70 3.99 -4.43
CA ILE A 28 -9.03 2.85 -3.78
C ILE A 28 -8.32 3.30 -2.51
N THR A 29 -8.62 2.63 -1.40
CA THR A 29 -7.87 2.80 -0.16
C THR A 29 -6.86 1.66 -0.02
N GLY A 30 -5.58 2.01 -0.03
CA GLY A 30 -4.48 1.06 0.14
C GLY A 30 -4.09 0.84 1.60
N ILE A 31 -3.73 -0.37 1.97
CA ILE A 31 -3.16 -0.70 3.28
C ILE A 31 -1.71 -1.11 3.08
N LEU A 32 -0.78 -0.26 3.51
CA LEU A 32 0.67 -0.46 3.39
C LEU A 32 1.28 -0.84 4.74
N GLY A 33 2.24 -1.74 4.71
CA GLY A 33 3.00 -2.13 5.89
C GLY A 33 3.93 -3.31 5.63
N ALA A 34 4.85 -3.56 6.55
CA ALA A 34 5.76 -4.70 6.48
C ALA A 34 5.00 -6.04 6.48
N SER A 35 5.66 -7.11 6.03
CA SER A 35 5.08 -8.45 6.13
C SER A 35 4.79 -8.82 7.60
N GLY A 36 3.64 -9.44 7.84
CA GLY A 36 3.23 -9.84 9.21
C GLY A 36 2.75 -8.70 10.12
N CYS A 37 2.55 -7.47 9.62
CA CYS A 37 2.05 -6.36 10.44
C CYS A 37 0.53 -6.33 10.65
N GLY A 38 -0.24 -7.25 10.03
CA GLY A 38 -1.69 -7.37 10.23
C GLY A 38 -2.57 -6.91 9.06
N LYS A 39 -2.03 -6.53 7.90
CA LYS A 39 -2.80 -6.04 6.74
C LYS A 39 -3.90 -6.99 6.28
N SER A 40 -3.54 -8.22 5.91
CA SER A 40 -4.51 -9.24 5.49
C SER A 40 -5.48 -9.61 6.62
N MET A 41 -5.02 -9.55 7.88
CA MET A 41 -5.89 -9.76 9.04
C MET A 41 -6.97 -8.68 9.13
N THR A 42 -6.63 -7.42 8.86
CA THR A 42 -7.61 -6.32 8.79
C THR A 42 -8.69 -6.63 7.75
N LEU A 43 -8.32 -7.01 6.53
CA LEU A 43 -9.30 -7.39 5.50
C LEU A 43 -10.14 -8.60 5.92
N LYS A 44 -9.53 -9.64 6.49
CA LYS A 44 -10.25 -10.83 6.98
C LYS A 44 -11.25 -10.49 8.08
N CYS A 45 -10.91 -9.58 8.98
CA CYS A 45 -11.83 -9.08 10.00
C CYS A 45 -13.02 -8.35 9.40
N ILE A 46 -12.81 -7.50 8.38
CA ILE A 46 -13.89 -6.78 7.70
C ILE A 46 -14.77 -7.76 6.94
N ALA A 47 -14.19 -8.73 6.25
CA ALA A 47 -14.92 -9.77 5.52
C ALA A 47 -15.67 -10.76 6.43
N GLY A 48 -15.32 -10.82 7.72
CA GLY A 48 -15.93 -11.78 8.68
C GLY A 48 -15.34 -13.18 8.63
N ILE A 49 -14.23 -13.36 7.92
CA ILE A 49 -13.43 -14.59 7.90
C ILE A 49 -12.78 -14.80 9.26
N GLU A 50 -12.33 -13.68 9.85
CA GLU A 50 -11.80 -13.63 11.20
C GLU A 50 -12.67 -12.70 12.06
N THR A 51 -12.82 -13.02 13.34
CA THR A 51 -13.61 -12.19 14.26
C THR A 51 -12.66 -11.31 15.07
N PRO A 52 -12.82 -9.97 15.06
CA PRO A 52 -12.09 -9.08 15.97
C PRO A 52 -12.38 -9.43 17.43
N ASP A 53 -11.44 -9.17 18.33
CA ASP A 53 -11.67 -9.35 19.77
C ASP A 53 -12.52 -8.20 20.35
N GLN A 54 -12.29 -6.98 19.81
CA GLN A 54 -13.05 -5.78 20.20
C GLN A 54 -13.23 -4.86 19.00
N GLY A 55 -14.21 -3.95 19.12
CA GLY A 55 -14.41 -2.86 18.19
C GLY A 55 -15.70 -2.92 17.41
N ARG A 56 -15.74 -2.17 16.30
CA ARG A 56 -16.93 -2.02 15.46
C ARG A 56 -16.53 -1.90 13.99
N ILE A 57 -17.35 -2.48 13.12
CA ILE A 57 -17.22 -2.38 11.66
C ILE A 57 -18.59 -2.01 11.09
N VAL A 58 -18.64 -0.91 10.31
CA VAL A 58 -19.87 -0.41 9.68
C VAL A 58 -19.60 -0.22 8.19
N LEU A 59 -20.46 -0.78 7.36
CA LEU A 59 -20.44 -0.60 5.90
C LEU A 59 -21.77 0.02 5.45
N ASN A 60 -21.73 1.21 4.86
CA ASN A 60 -22.92 1.95 4.38
C ASN A 60 -24.02 2.09 5.44
N GLY A 61 -23.65 2.41 6.68
CA GLY A 61 -24.57 2.52 7.81
C GLY A 61 -25.00 1.18 8.42
N ARG A 62 -24.68 0.03 7.79
CA ARG A 62 -24.99 -1.31 8.28
C ARG A 62 -23.87 -1.83 9.18
N VAL A 63 -24.18 -2.17 10.41
CA VAL A 63 -23.22 -2.73 11.36
C VAL A 63 -22.92 -4.19 10.97
N LEU A 64 -21.68 -4.47 10.59
CA LEU A 64 -21.19 -5.82 10.26
C LEU A 64 -20.68 -6.56 11.50
N PHE A 65 -20.03 -5.82 12.40
CA PHE A 65 -19.49 -6.31 13.66
C PHE A 65 -19.60 -5.21 14.74
N ASP A 66 -20.00 -5.59 15.93
CA ASP A 66 -19.95 -4.73 17.13
C ASP A 66 -19.81 -5.60 18.37
N SER A 67 -18.65 -5.53 19.03
CA SER A 67 -18.34 -6.34 20.21
C SER A 67 -19.21 -5.99 21.42
N LYS A 68 -19.62 -4.71 21.55
CA LYS A 68 -20.46 -4.23 22.67
C LYS A 68 -21.91 -4.66 22.49
N GLN A 69 -22.42 -4.60 21.26
CA GLN A 69 -23.79 -5.02 20.93
C GLN A 69 -23.91 -6.50 20.60
N LYS A 70 -22.81 -7.25 20.62
CA LYS A 70 -22.74 -8.68 20.25
C LYS A 70 -23.26 -8.97 18.83
N ILE A 71 -23.04 -8.03 17.91
CA ILE A 71 -23.36 -8.19 16.49
C ILE A 71 -22.15 -8.78 15.79
N ASN A 72 -22.35 -9.86 15.03
CA ASN A 72 -21.33 -10.43 14.14
C ASN A 72 -22.05 -11.09 12.96
N LEU A 73 -22.15 -10.36 11.84
CA LEU A 73 -22.79 -10.88 10.64
C LEU A 73 -21.93 -11.99 10.03
N ARG A 74 -22.58 -13.03 9.51
CA ARG A 74 -21.90 -14.11 8.77
C ARG A 74 -21.24 -13.54 7.50
N VAL A 75 -20.21 -14.18 7.00
CA VAL A 75 -19.46 -13.78 5.79
C VAL A 75 -20.39 -13.46 4.63
N GLN A 76 -21.33 -14.37 4.33
CA GLN A 76 -22.28 -14.22 3.21
C GLN A 76 -23.24 -13.04 3.36
N ASP A 77 -23.52 -12.62 4.58
CA ASP A 77 -24.45 -11.51 4.88
C ASP A 77 -23.74 -10.14 4.87
N ARG A 78 -22.41 -10.12 4.73
CA ARG A 78 -21.63 -8.88 4.69
C ARG A 78 -21.59 -8.23 3.31
N HIS A 79 -21.84 -8.96 2.26
CA HIS A 79 -21.75 -8.50 0.86
C HIS A 79 -20.40 -7.90 0.49
N VAL A 80 -19.33 -8.57 0.90
CA VAL A 80 -17.95 -8.18 0.66
C VAL A 80 -17.34 -9.09 -0.41
N GLY A 81 -16.75 -8.52 -1.43
CA GLY A 81 -15.93 -9.24 -2.40
C GLY A 81 -14.50 -9.36 -1.89
N TYR A 82 -13.96 -10.57 -1.78
CA TYR A 82 -12.60 -10.79 -1.30
C TYR A 82 -11.76 -11.57 -2.30
N LEU A 83 -10.71 -10.95 -2.83
CA LEU A 83 -9.70 -11.62 -3.64
C LEU A 83 -8.56 -12.08 -2.73
N PHE A 84 -8.45 -13.40 -2.56
CA PHE A 84 -7.34 -14.01 -1.81
C PHE A 84 -6.05 -14.00 -2.63
N GLN A 85 -4.92 -14.02 -1.96
CA GLN A 85 -3.59 -14.09 -2.57
C GLN A 85 -3.41 -15.33 -3.49
N ASN A 86 -4.07 -16.45 -3.18
CA ASN A 86 -4.10 -17.69 -3.98
C ASN A 86 -5.33 -17.79 -4.88
N TYR A 87 -6.06 -16.68 -5.10
CA TYR A 87 -7.26 -16.55 -5.93
C TYR A 87 -8.45 -17.42 -5.49
N ALA A 88 -8.24 -18.46 -4.73
CA ALA A 88 -9.24 -19.37 -4.15
C ALA A 88 -10.33 -19.83 -5.15
N LEU A 89 -9.97 -20.10 -6.39
CA LEU A 89 -10.87 -20.72 -7.37
C LEU A 89 -11.22 -22.16 -6.95
N PHE A 90 -12.43 -22.57 -7.25
CA PHE A 90 -12.85 -23.95 -7.01
C PHE A 90 -12.17 -24.87 -8.04
N PRO A 91 -11.25 -25.76 -7.63
CA PRO A 91 -10.38 -26.49 -8.56
C PRO A 91 -11.14 -27.51 -9.44
N ASN A 92 -12.31 -27.97 -8.98
CA ASN A 92 -13.15 -28.95 -9.66
C ASN A 92 -14.26 -28.33 -10.51
N MET A 93 -14.21 -27.01 -10.70
CA MET A 93 -15.15 -26.24 -11.51
C MET A 93 -14.41 -25.53 -12.64
N THR A 94 -15.02 -25.41 -13.80
CA THR A 94 -14.50 -24.61 -14.92
C THR A 94 -14.53 -23.12 -14.58
N VAL A 95 -13.96 -22.27 -15.44
CA VAL A 95 -14.02 -20.81 -15.29
C VAL A 95 -15.47 -20.34 -15.24
N GLU A 96 -16.30 -20.79 -16.17
CA GLU A 96 -17.72 -20.43 -16.21
C GLU A 96 -18.46 -20.88 -14.95
N GLU A 97 -18.26 -22.10 -14.50
CA GLU A 97 -18.88 -22.61 -13.28
C GLU A 97 -18.44 -21.82 -12.03
N ASN A 98 -17.15 -21.46 -11.95
CA ASN A 98 -16.65 -20.59 -10.88
C ASN A 98 -17.40 -19.24 -10.87
N ILE A 99 -17.56 -18.58 -12.01
CA ILE A 99 -18.27 -17.31 -12.12
C ILE A 99 -19.74 -17.45 -11.77
N LYS A 100 -20.40 -18.51 -12.26
CA LYS A 100 -21.80 -18.81 -11.95
C LYS A 100 -22.06 -19.02 -10.46
N THR A 101 -21.07 -19.46 -9.67
CA THR A 101 -21.25 -19.55 -8.21
C THR A 101 -21.45 -18.17 -7.57
N GLY A 102 -20.76 -17.13 -8.04
CA GLY A 102 -20.97 -15.76 -7.56
C GLY A 102 -22.38 -15.27 -7.83
N LEU A 103 -22.88 -15.47 -9.04
CA LEU A 103 -24.23 -15.09 -9.44
C LEU A 103 -25.31 -15.86 -8.68
N LYS A 104 -25.12 -17.17 -8.48
CA LYS A 104 -26.14 -18.06 -7.91
C LYS A 104 -26.28 -17.94 -6.40
N TYR A 105 -25.19 -17.75 -5.68
CA TYR A 105 -25.18 -17.85 -4.21
C TYR A 105 -24.94 -16.53 -3.47
N CYS A 106 -24.34 -15.55 -4.12
CA CYS A 106 -23.94 -14.30 -3.46
C CYS A 106 -24.65 -13.05 -4.02
N CYS A 107 -25.27 -13.15 -5.21
CA CYS A 107 -26.01 -12.03 -5.79
C CYS A 107 -27.27 -11.70 -4.94
N LYS A 108 -27.53 -10.40 -4.75
CA LYS A 108 -28.69 -9.90 -3.98
C LYS A 108 -30.03 -10.25 -4.66
N GLN A 109 -30.04 -10.42 -5.97
CA GLN A 109 -31.21 -10.72 -6.78
C GLN A 109 -31.27 -12.21 -7.11
N LYS A 110 -32.47 -12.80 -7.04
CA LYS A 110 -32.70 -14.15 -7.57
C LYS A 110 -32.77 -14.08 -9.09
N LEU A 111 -31.76 -14.66 -9.73
CA LEU A 111 -31.65 -14.73 -11.19
C LEU A 111 -32.18 -16.07 -11.70
N THR A 112 -32.76 -16.05 -12.88
CA THR A 112 -33.10 -17.28 -13.64
C THR A 112 -31.84 -17.95 -14.18
N VAL A 113 -31.96 -19.20 -14.63
CA VAL A 113 -30.82 -19.93 -15.23
C VAL A 113 -30.26 -19.21 -16.47
N GLU A 114 -31.16 -18.65 -17.29
CA GLU A 114 -30.80 -17.90 -18.50
C GLU A 114 -30.07 -16.61 -18.15
N GLU A 115 -30.57 -15.84 -17.19
CA GLU A 115 -29.90 -14.60 -16.70
C GLU A 115 -28.54 -14.88 -16.10
N ILE A 116 -28.37 -15.99 -15.37
CA ILE A 116 -27.07 -16.44 -14.84
C ILE A 116 -26.11 -16.73 -16.00
N GLY A 117 -26.56 -17.39 -17.06
CA GLY A 117 -25.77 -17.67 -18.24
C GLY A 117 -25.28 -16.37 -18.93
N GLN A 118 -26.21 -15.47 -19.26
CA GLN A 118 -25.92 -14.19 -19.90
C GLN A 118 -24.95 -13.33 -19.08
N LYS A 119 -25.21 -13.17 -17.77
CA LYS A 119 -24.31 -12.40 -16.90
C LYS A 119 -22.94 -13.06 -16.76
N ALA A 120 -22.85 -14.38 -16.72
CA ALA A 120 -21.55 -15.07 -16.70
C ALA A 120 -20.76 -14.77 -17.98
N ASP A 121 -21.40 -14.73 -19.14
CA ASP A 121 -20.79 -14.35 -20.40
C ASP A 121 -20.28 -12.89 -20.36
N GLU A 122 -21.09 -11.95 -19.88
CA GLU A 122 -20.71 -10.55 -19.72
C GLU A 122 -19.44 -10.40 -18.84
N TYR A 123 -19.37 -11.09 -17.68
CA TYR A 123 -18.18 -11.03 -16.82
C TYR A 123 -16.97 -11.74 -17.42
N MET A 124 -17.18 -12.82 -18.20
CA MET A 124 -16.07 -13.49 -18.90
C MET A 124 -15.48 -12.60 -20.01
N GLU A 125 -16.31 -11.89 -20.76
CA GLU A 125 -15.85 -10.92 -21.76
C GLU A 125 -15.15 -9.72 -21.09
N LEU A 126 -15.77 -9.14 -20.05
CA LEU A 126 -15.20 -7.99 -19.31
C LEU A 126 -13.79 -8.28 -18.76
N LEU A 127 -13.57 -9.49 -18.28
CA LEU A 127 -12.28 -9.92 -17.68
C LEU A 127 -11.38 -10.67 -18.68
N HIS A 128 -11.73 -10.72 -19.97
CA HIS A 128 -10.96 -11.38 -21.03
C HIS A 128 -10.63 -12.86 -20.71
N VAL A 129 -11.62 -13.60 -20.25
CA VAL A 129 -11.52 -15.05 -19.94
C VAL A 129 -12.57 -15.90 -20.68
N ALA A 130 -13.27 -15.32 -21.65
CA ALA A 130 -14.31 -16.01 -22.40
C ALA A 130 -13.79 -17.26 -23.14
N GLU A 131 -12.59 -17.18 -23.74
CA GLU A 131 -11.94 -18.29 -24.42
C GLU A 131 -11.52 -19.44 -23.48
N LEU A 132 -11.51 -19.17 -22.18
CA LEU A 132 -11.12 -20.11 -21.12
C LEU A 132 -12.32 -20.70 -20.40
N ARG A 133 -13.53 -20.51 -20.93
CA ARG A 133 -14.82 -20.94 -20.35
C ARG A 133 -14.78 -22.33 -19.74
N ASP A 134 -14.31 -23.30 -20.49
CA ASP A 134 -14.32 -24.73 -20.12
C ASP A 134 -12.99 -25.18 -19.44
N ALA A 135 -12.07 -24.24 -19.22
CA ALA A 135 -10.79 -24.56 -18.58
C ALA A 135 -10.94 -24.65 -17.06
N TYR A 136 -10.22 -25.60 -16.47
CA TYR A 136 -10.11 -25.74 -15.02
C TYR A 136 -8.97 -24.89 -14.48
N PRO A 137 -9.06 -24.39 -13.22
CA PRO A 137 -8.05 -23.53 -12.61
C PRO A 137 -6.61 -24.03 -12.76
N GLY A 138 -6.37 -25.31 -12.63
CA GLY A 138 -5.03 -25.91 -12.73
C GLY A 138 -4.39 -25.82 -14.13
N LYS A 139 -5.15 -25.44 -15.17
CA LYS A 139 -4.66 -25.23 -16.54
C LYS A 139 -4.43 -23.75 -16.87
N LEU A 140 -4.75 -22.85 -15.94
CA LEU A 140 -4.67 -21.39 -16.14
C LEU A 140 -3.33 -20.85 -15.64
N SER A 141 -2.81 -19.85 -16.35
CA SER A 141 -1.70 -19.02 -15.81
C SER A 141 -2.17 -18.24 -14.59
N GLY A 142 -1.23 -17.73 -13.76
CA GLY A 142 -1.57 -16.91 -12.59
C GLY A 142 -2.47 -15.72 -12.90
N GLY A 143 -2.18 -15.00 -14.00
CA GLY A 143 -3.02 -13.87 -14.44
C GLY A 143 -4.40 -14.30 -14.92
N GLN A 144 -4.53 -15.46 -15.59
CA GLN A 144 -5.83 -16.00 -15.99
C GLN A 144 -6.65 -16.43 -14.76
N GLN A 145 -6.01 -17.06 -13.76
CA GLN A 145 -6.65 -17.39 -12.48
C GLN A 145 -7.13 -16.14 -11.75
N GLN A 146 -6.31 -15.09 -11.71
CA GLN A 146 -6.69 -13.82 -11.10
C GLN A 146 -7.93 -13.21 -11.78
N ARG A 147 -7.93 -13.14 -13.11
CA ARG A 147 -9.07 -12.59 -13.87
C ARG A 147 -10.33 -13.43 -13.67
N ALA A 148 -10.24 -14.74 -13.69
CA ALA A 148 -11.37 -15.62 -13.41
C ALA A 148 -11.91 -15.45 -11.96
N ALA A 149 -11.03 -15.29 -10.98
CA ALA A 149 -11.41 -15.01 -9.61
C ALA A 149 -12.09 -13.65 -9.44
N LEU A 150 -11.56 -12.60 -10.10
CA LEU A 150 -12.19 -11.28 -10.13
C LEU A 150 -13.57 -11.34 -10.80
N ALA A 151 -13.71 -12.02 -11.92
CA ALA A 151 -15.01 -12.22 -12.58
C ALA A 151 -16.03 -12.84 -11.63
N ARG A 152 -15.65 -13.90 -10.91
CA ARG A 152 -16.51 -14.55 -9.90
C ARG A 152 -16.89 -13.57 -8.78
N ILE A 153 -15.95 -12.76 -8.28
CA ILE A 153 -16.20 -11.83 -7.19
C ILE A 153 -17.12 -10.70 -7.65
N LEU A 154 -16.83 -10.08 -8.81
CA LEU A 154 -17.65 -9.01 -9.36
C LEU A 154 -19.06 -9.46 -9.71
N ALA A 155 -19.21 -10.71 -10.17
CA ALA A 155 -20.51 -11.35 -10.42
C ALA A 155 -21.40 -11.44 -9.17
N SER A 156 -20.81 -11.42 -7.96
CA SER A 156 -21.57 -11.40 -6.71
C SER A 156 -22.12 -10.01 -6.32
N ASP A 157 -21.84 -8.99 -7.11
CA ASP A 157 -22.22 -7.58 -6.88
C ASP A 157 -21.89 -7.08 -5.46
N PRO A 158 -20.63 -7.17 -5.00
CA PRO A 158 -20.26 -6.81 -3.64
C PRO A 158 -20.41 -5.31 -3.38
N GLU A 159 -20.66 -4.92 -2.12
CA GLU A 159 -20.71 -3.51 -1.70
C GLU A 159 -19.32 -2.89 -1.55
N VAL A 160 -18.30 -3.70 -1.28
CA VAL A 160 -16.88 -3.33 -1.21
C VAL A 160 -16.03 -4.45 -1.78
N LEU A 161 -15.01 -4.10 -2.56
CA LEU A 161 -14.05 -5.04 -3.12
C LEU A 161 -12.76 -5.01 -2.29
N MET A 162 -12.27 -6.17 -1.85
CA MET A 162 -11.05 -6.32 -1.08
C MET A 162 -10.03 -7.14 -1.86
N LEU A 163 -8.86 -6.57 -2.10
CA LEU A 163 -7.76 -7.17 -2.85
C LEU A 163 -6.58 -7.43 -1.92
N ASP A 164 -6.32 -8.70 -1.62
CA ASP A 164 -5.22 -9.10 -0.74
C ASP A 164 -4.00 -9.50 -1.57
N GLU A 165 -3.03 -8.59 -1.65
CA GLU A 165 -1.78 -8.73 -2.42
C GLU A 165 -2.01 -9.18 -3.88
N PRO A 166 -2.81 -8.45 -4.69
CA PRO A 166 -3.26 -8.93 -5.99
C PRO A 166 -2.14 -9.20 -7.00
N PHE A 167 -0.95 -8.65 -6.79
CA PHE A 167 0.18 -8.78 -7.74
C PHE A 167 1.36 -9.59 -7.19
N SER A 168 1.23 -10.22 -6.02
CA SER A 168 2.37 -10.86 -5.33
C SER A 168 2.83 -12.17 -5.99
N ALA A 169 1.93 -12.88 -6.67
CA ALA A 169 2.20 -14.18 -7.27
C ALA A 169 2.65 -14.13 -8.75
N LEU A 170 2.97 -12.93 -9.27
CA LEU A 170 3.27 -12.69 -10.68
C LEU A 170 4.75 -12.37 -10.91
N ASP A 171 5.29 -12.85 -12.03
CA ASP A 171 6.60 -12.40 -12.51
C ASP A 171 6.56 -10.91 -12.93
N ALA A 172 7.73 -10.27 -12.96
CA ALA A 172 7.83 -8.82 -13.16
C ALA A 172 7.21 -8.33 -14.48
N PHE A 173 7.38 -9.08 -15.57
CA PHE A 173 6.87 -8.68 -16.89
C PHE A 173 5.33 -8.81 -16.96
N LEU A 174 4.80 -9.92 -16.49
CA LEU A 174 3.36 -10.16 -16.44
C LEU A 174 2.66 -9.20 -15.46
N LYS A 175 3.36 -8.83 -14.39
CA LYS A 175 2.85 -7.89 -13.37
C LYS A 175 2.52 -6.53 -13.95
N GLU A 176 3.39 -5.91 -14.77
CA GLU A 176 3.14 -4.59 -15.35
C GLU A 176 1.90 -4.59 -16.26
N LYS A 177 1.78 -5.61 -17.12
CA LYS A 177 0.61 -5.77 -18.00
C LYS A 177 -0.68 -5.91 -17.20
N LEU A 178 -0.69 -6.78 -16.20
CA LEU A 178 -1.87 -7.00 -15.35
C LEU A 178 -2.20 -5.80 -14.47
N GLN A 179 -1.21 -5.01 -14.06
CA GLN A 179 -1.44 -3.75 -13.36
C GLN A 179 -2.20 -2.75 -14.24
N LEU A 180 -1.89 -2.64 -15.53
CA LEU A 180 -2.62 -1.78 -16.45
C LEU A 180 -4.06 -2.28 -16.64
N GLU A 181 -4.23 -3.56 -16.96
CA GLU A 181 -5.55 -4.18 -17.14
C GLU A 181 -6.43 -4.01 -15.87
N LEU A 182 -5.86 -4.28 -14.69
CA LEU A 182 -6.60 -4.13 -13.43
C LEU A 182 -6.92 -2.65 -13.13
N SER A 183 -6.03 -1.71 -13.48
CA SER A 183 -6.28 -0.27 -13.33
C SER A 183 -7.52 0.19 -14.09
N GLU A 184 -7.66 -0.26 -15.34
CA GLU A 184 -8.82 0.06 -16.18
C GLU A 184 -10.11 -0.53 -15.60
N LEU A 185 -10.07 -1.77 -15.14
CA LEU A 185 -11.20 -2.43 -14.49
C LEU A 185 -11.63 -1.73 -13.20
N LEU A 186 -10.66 -1.40 -12.34
CA LEU A 186 -10.94 -0.76 -11.06
C LEU A 186 -11.41 0.68 -11.24
N ALA A 187 -10.94 1.40 -12.26
CA ALA A 187 -11.41 2.74 -12.60
C ALA A 187 -12.89 2.77 -13.04
N ALA A 188 -13.34 1.69 -13.69
CA ALA A 188 -14.74 1.52 -14.08
C ALA A 188 -15.64 1.01 -12.93
N TYR A 189 -15.06 0.55 -11.83
CA TYR A 189 -15.79 0.02 -10.68
C TYR A 189 -16.25 1.15 -9.77
N ASP A 190 -17.57 1.34 -9.67
CA ASP A 190 -18.21 2.50 -9.00
C ASP A 190 -18.34 2.35 -7.47
N LYS A 191 -17.67 1.35 -6.87
CA LYS A 191 -17.76 1.09 -5.43
C LYS A 191 -16.38 1.17 -4.76
N ASP A 192 -16.36 1.21 -3.43
CA ASP A 192 -15.13 1.29 -2.67
C ASP A 192 -14.26 0.03 -2.85
N ILE A 193 -12.95 0.25 -2.87
CA ILE A 193 -11.96 -0.80 -3.00
C ILE A 193 -10.95 -0.66 -1.86
N LEU A 194 -10.67 -1.76 -1.16
CA LEU A 194 -9.54 -1.86 -0.24
C LEU A 194 -8.46 -2.74 -0.87
N MET A 195 -7.24 -2.25 -0.96
CA MET A 195 -6.12 -3.01 -1.50
C MET A 195 -4.99 -3.14 -0.47
N VAL A 196 -4.62 -4.36 -0.14
CA VAL A 196 -3.45 -4.67 0.67
C VAL A 196 -2.27 -4.96 -0.22
N THR A 197 -1.15 -4.33 0.04
CA THR A 197 0.13 -4.63 -0.61
C THR A 197 1.32 -4.25 0.28
N HIS A 198 2.47 -4.83 0.01
CA HIS A 198 3.75 -4.41 0.58
C HIS A 198 4.55 -3.49 -0.38
N SER A 199 4.03 -3.23 -1.58
CA SER A 199 4.66 -2.39 -2.60
C SER A 199 4.16 -0.94 -2.50
N ARG A 200 5.06 -0.03 -2.11
CA ARG A 200 4.78 1.40 -2.09
C ARG A 200 4.42 1.95 -3.48
N ASP A 201 5.00 1.36 -4.54
CA ASP A 201 4.79 1.81 -5.91
C ASP A 201 3.38 1.46 -6.38
N GLU A 202 2.84 0.31 -5.94
CA GLU A 202 1.45 -0.06 -6.15
C GLU A 202 0.50 0.90 -5.42
N ILE A 203 0.78 1.19 -4.14
CA ILE A 203 -0.02 2.18 -3.39
C ILE A 203 -0.01 3.54 -4.09
N TYR A 204 1.17 4.03 -4.50
CA TYR A 204 1.31 5.32 -5.16
C TYR A 204 0.57 5.41 -6.49
N ARG A 205 0.53 4.29 -7.23
CA ARG A 205 -0.08 4.19 -8.57
C ARG A 205 -1.59 4.03 -8.51
N PHE A 206 -2.10 3.19 -7.59
CA PHE A 206 -3.51 2.76 -7.60
C PHE A 206 -4.37 3.42 -6.52
N CYS A 207 -3.81 3.88 -5.41
CA CYS A 207 -4.59 4.26 -4.26
C CYS A 207 -4.66 5.78 -4.08
N GLU A 208 -5.87 6.32 -4.00
CA GLU A 208 -6.12 7.71 -3.65
C GLU A 208 -5.85 7.97 -2.17
N HIS A 209 -6.16 7.00 -1.32
CA HIS A 209 -5.95 7.07 0.12
C HIS A 209 -5.12 5.88 0.59
N MET A 210 -4.41 6.05 1.70
CA MET A 210 -3.66 4.95 2.28
C MET A 210 -3.72 4.93 3.80
N LEU A 211 -3.76 3.71 4.34
CA LEU A 211 -3.55 3.38 5.74
C LEU A 211 -2.15 2.76 5.88
N ILE A 212 -1.37 3.27 6.81
CA ILE A 212 -0.08 2.69 7.15
C ILE A 212 -0.22 1.89 8.45
N VAL A 213 0.19 0.63 8.40
CA VAL A 213 0.19 -0.27 9.55
C VAL A 213 1.62 -0.68 9.87
N GLU A 214 2.06 -0.40 11.10
CA GLU A 214 3.36 -0.82 11.63
C GLU A 214 3.16 -1.56 12.96
N ASN A 215 3.78 -2.74 13.10
CA ASN A 215 3.72 -3.55 14.33
C ASN A 215 2.30 -3.78 14.88
N GLY A 216 1.32 -3.94 13.99
CA GLY A 216 -0.08 -4.11 14.35
C GLY A 216 -0.83 -2.81 14.68
N ARG A 217 -0.19 -1.66 14.64
CA ARG A 217 -0.81 -0.37 14.93
C ARG A 217 -0.87 0.52 13.71
N GLN A 218 -1.87 1.36 13.68
CA GLN A 218 -1.98 2.41 12.69
C GLN A 218 -0.89 3.46 12.91
N ALA A 219 -0.09 3.73 11.86
CA ALA A 219 0.95 4.75 11.85
C ALA A 219 0.60 5.99 11.01
N GLY A 220 -0.49 5.93 10.24
CA GLY A 220 -0.99 7.05 9.45
C GLY A 220 -2.20 6.66 8.59
N PHE A 221 -3.06 7.63 8.29
CA PHE A 221 -4.16 7.49 7.34
C PHE A 221 -4.44 8.83 6.66
N GLY A 222 -4.56 8.84 5.33
CA GLY A 222 -4.82 10.07 4.57
C GLY A 222 -4.69 9.89 3.07
N ALA A 223 -4.69 11.02 2.34
CA ALA A 223 -4.45 11.00 0.89
C ALA A 223 -3.03 10.49 0.59
N THR A 224 -2.93 9.58 -0.36
CA THR A 224 -1.66 8.91 -0.69
C THR A 224 -0.56 9.90 -1.03
N LYS A 225 -0.85 10.87 -1.88
CA LYS A 225 0.14 11.86 -2.33
C LYS A 225 0.65 12.73 -1.17
N ASP A 226 -0.23 13.08 -0.22
CA ASP A 226 0.13 13.88 0.94
C ASP A 226 1.02 13.10 1.90
N ILE A 227 0.70 11.83 2.17
CA ILE A 227 1.55 10.96 3.01
C ILE A 227 2.91 10.71 2.36
N PHE A 228 2.97 10.53 1.04
CA PHE A 228 4.26 10.43 0.35
C PHE A 228 5.06 11.72 0.42
N LYS A 229 4.40 12.88 0.35
CA LYS A 229 5.05 14.19 0.45
C LYS A 229 5.47 14.50 1.89
N ASN A 230 4.59 14.22 2.84
CA ASN A 230 4.79 14.53 4.26
C ASN A 230 4.30 13.38 5.15
N PRO A 231 5.14 12.38 5.40
CA PRO A 231 4.74 11.14 6.08
C PRO A 231 4.41 11.30 7.57
N GLY A 232 4.90 12.34 8.21
CA GLY A 232 4.63 12.68 9.62
C GLY A 232 5.33 11.79 10.63
N THR A 233 5.50 10.48 10.37
CA THR A 233 6.13 9.52 11.30
C THR A 233 7.33 8.81 10.65
N PRO A 234 8.33 8.35 11.44
CA PRO A 234 9.45 7.56 10.92
C PRO A 234 9.00 6.28 10.19
N ALA A 235 7.96 5.62 10.70
CA ALA A 235 7.36 4.44 10.07
C ALA A 235 6.81 4.73 8.68
N ALA A 236 6.01 5.80 8.56
CA ALA A 236 5.46 6.23 7.29
C ALA A 236 6.55 6.67 6.31
N ALA A 237 7.56 7.41 6.78
CA ALA A 237 8.70 7.82 5.97
C ALA A 237 9.45 6.61 5.41
N LYS A 238 9.76 5.62 6.25
CA LYS A 238 10.44 4.38 5.85
C LYS A 238 9.63 3.60 4.82
N LEU A 239 8.34 3.40 5.05
CA LEU A 239 7.45 2.65 4.16
C LEU A 239 7.22 3.37 2.82
N THR A 240 7.22 4.72 2.81
CA THR A 240 7.15 5.51 1.57
C THR A 240 8.52 5.70 0.90
N GLY A 241 9.58 5.03 1.39
CA GLY A 241 10.88 4.91 0.72
C GLY A 241 11.92 5.93 1.13
N CYS A 242 11.73 6.67 2.22
CA CYS A 242 12.80 7.44 2.83
C CYS A 242 13.85 6.47 3.43
N LYS A 243 15.11 6.65 3.09
CA LYS A 243 16.22 5.83 3.57
C LYS A 243 16.99 6.48 4.70
N ASN A 244 17.21 7.78 4.60
CA ASN A 244 17.92 8.57 5.59
C ASN A 244 16.90 9.05 6.62
N ILE A 245 16.79 8.36 7.75
CA ILE A 245 15.90 8.71 8.85
C ILE A 245 16.70 8.68 10.14
N GLU A 246 16.83 9.85 10.81
CA GLU A 246 17.66 9.97 11.99
C GLU A 246 16.97 10.72 13.12
N LYS A 247 17.33 10.35 14.35
CA LYS A 247 16.93 11.09 15.54
C LYS A 247 17.58 12.46 15.56
N VAL A 248 16.85 13.46 16.02
CA VAL A 248 17.36 14.82 16.19
C VAL A 248 17.18 15.34 17.60
N ILE A 249 18.06 16.24 17.97
CA ILE A 249 17.97 17.05 19.20
C ILE A 249 17.75 18.48 18.74
N ARG A 250 16.56 19.00 18.97
CA ARG A 250 16.24 20.40 18.65
C ARG A 250 16.98 21.31 19.63
N SER A 251 17.80 22.23 19.09
CA SER A 251 18.52 23.22 19.89
C SER A 251 17.69 24.48 20.10
N ASP A 252 17.04 24.96 19.04
CA ASP A 252 16.15 26.12 19.04
C ASP A 252 15.08 26.01 17.94
N ALA A 253 14.43 27.12 17.58
CA ALA A 253 13.38 27.13 16.56
C ALA A 253 13.89 26.87 15.13
N HIS A 254 15.18 27.07 14.88
CA HIS A 254 15.80 27.02 13.54
C HIS A 254 16.97 26.06 13.45
N THR A 255 17.36 25.43 14.57
CA THR A 255 18.58 24.63 14.65
C THR A 255 18.31 23.29 15.32
N MET A 256 18.83 22.23 14.74
CA MET A 256 18.78 20.88 15.30
C MET A 256 20.09 20.13 15.06
N MET A 257 20.50 19.32 16.01
CA MET A 257 21.64 18.41 15.90
C MET A 257 21.17 17.02 15.47
N VAL A 258 21.91 16.40 14.57
CA VAL A 258 21.76 15.00 14.15
C VAL A 258 22.98 14.22 14.70
N PRO A 259 22.86 13.62 15.88
CA PRO A 259 24.04 13.04 16.57
C PRO A 259 24.74 11.95 15.76
N HIS A 260 23.98 11.08 15.10
CA HIS A 260 24.53 9.96 14.33
C HIS A 260 25.36 10.41 13.11
N TRP A 261 24.97 11.51 12.46
CA TRP A 261 25.71 12.08 11.34
C TRP A 261 26.75 13.13 11.79
N ASN A 262 26.79 13.45 13.09
CA ASN A 262 27.66 14.46 13.67
C ASN A 262 27.55 15.83 12.97
N ILE A 263 26.34 16.27 12.65
CA ILE A 263 26.07 17.55 11.98
C ILE A 263 25.02 18.35 12.72
N THR A 264 25.06 19.66 12.50
CA THR A 264 24.01 20.60 12.90
C THR A 264 23.32 21.12 11.65
N ILE A 265 22.01 20.98 11.61
CA ILE A 265 21.15 21.45 10.52
C ILE A 265 20.54 22.80 10.94
N GLN A 266 20.64 23.77 10.04
CA GLN A 266 20.05 25.09 10.18
C GLN A 266 19.00 25.30 9.11
N VAL A 267 17.83 25.80 9.49
CA VAL A 267 16.71 26.06 8.59
C VAL A 267 16.22 27.51 8.74
N LYS A 268 15.74 28.07 7.63
CA LYS A 268 15.11 29.41 7.63
C LYS A 268 13.72 29.38 8.26
N GLY A 269 13.00 28.30 8.03
CA GLY A 269 11.69 28.04 8.61
C GLY A 269 11.75 27.64 10.08
N THR A 270 10.60 27.43 10.68
CA THR A 270 10.51 26.96 12.07
C THR A 270 10.41 25.45 12.13
N ILE A 271 11.28 24.81 12.93
CA ILE A 271 11.24 23.40 13.22
C ILE A 271 10.02 23.11 14.13
N PRO A 272 9.10 22.22 13.75
CA PRO A 272 7.96 21.87 14.60
C PRO A 272 8.41 21.36 15.97
N GLU A 273 7.71 21.74 17.02
CA GLU A 273 8.13 21.44 18.41
C GLU A 273 8.14 19.94 18.74
N ASN A 274 7.27 19.17 18.09
CA ASN A 274 7.15 17.72 18.27
C ASN A 274 8.13 16.92 17.40
N THR A 275 9.08 17.56 16.71
CA THR A 275 10.04 16.86 15.85
C THR A 275 10.99 16.02 16.70
N THR A 276 10.99 14.73 16.49
CA THR A 276 11.89 13.76 17.14
C THR A 276 12.89 13.15 16.18
N HIS A 277 12.54 13.13 14.89
CA HIS A 277 13.38 12.60 13.81
C HIS A 277 13.29 13.51 12.60
N ILE A 278 14.28 13.37 11.72
CA ILE A 278 14.21 13.90 10.35
C ILE A 278 14.30 12.76 9.36
N GLY A 279 13.75 13.01 8.18
CA GLY A 279 13.91 12.13 7.03
C GLY A 279 14.39 12.90 5.82
N ILE A 280 15.33 12.35 5.05
CA ILE A 280 15.77 12.88 3.77
C ILE A 280 15.74 11.77 2.72
N ARG A 281 15.04 11.98 1.61
CA ARG A 281 15.05 10.98 0.52
C ARG A 281 16.40 10.98 -0.16
N ALA A 282 16.94 9.81 -0.45
CA ALA A 282 18.29 9.62 -0.97
C ALA A 282 18.58 10.41 -2.25
N HIS A 283 17.57 10.67 -3.09
CA HIS A 283 17.73 11.44 -4.34
C HIS A 283 17.67 12.97 -4.16
N TYR A 284 17.39 13.45 -2.95
CA TYR A 284 17.41 14.90 -2.68
C TYR A 284 18.77 15.40 -2.17
N LEU A 285 19.64 14.50 -1.73
CA LEU A 285 21.01 14.89 -1.40
C LEU A 285 21.73 15.29 -2.70
N LYS A 286 22.38 16.46 -2.70
CA LYS A 286 23.05 17.03 -3.87
C LYS A 286 24.46 17.50 -3.55
N LEU A 287 25.26 17.83 -4.57
CA LEU A 287 26.53 18.52 -4.35
C LEU A 287 26.28 19.90 -3.74
N PRO A 288 27.12 20.31 -2.77
CA PRO A 288 27.05 21.66 -2.24
C PRO A 288 27.38 22.69 -3.31
N GLU A 289 26.64 23.80 -3.30
CA GLU A 289 26.99 24.98 -4.12
C GLU A 289 28.30 25.62 -3.64
N GLU A 290 28.95 26.36 -4.54
CA GLU A 290 30.20 27.04 -4.19
C GLU A 290 29.98 28.03 -3.02
N GLY A 291 30.71 27.83 -1.92
CA GLY A 291 30.56 28.64 -0.70
C GLY A 291 29.56 28.12 0.33
N GLN A 292 28.83 27.04 0.05
CA GLN A 292 27.93 26.41 1.02
C GLN A 292 28.72 25.84 2.20
N LYS A 293 28.34 26.20 3.43
CA LYS A 293 29.02 25.76 4.67
C LYS A 293 28.08 25.12 5.70
N THR A 294 26.77 25.20 5.47
CA THR A 294 25.74 24.66 6.39
C THR A 294 25.02 23.48 5.77
N ASN A 295 24.45 22.65 6.59
CA ASN A 295 23.67 21.47 6.18
C ASN A 295 24.46 20.50 5.28
N LEU A 296 25.74 20.34 5.57
CA LEU A 296 26.62 19.43 4.86
C LEU A 296 26.82 18.16 5.67
N VAL A 297 26.61 17.02 5.02
CA VAL A 297 26.93 15.70 5.57
C VAL A 297 28.23 15.21 4.94
N THR A 298 29.15 14.70 5.76
CA THR A 298 30.43 14.19 5.31
C THR A 298 30.29 12.80 4.70
N CYS A 299 30.91 12.58 3.56
CA CYS A 299 30.82 11.35 2.78
C CYS A 299 32.15 10.57 2.90
N HIS A 300 32.17 9.56 3.77
CA HIS A 300 33.32 8.67 3.92
C HIS A 300 32.96 7.24 3.46
N ASN A 301 33.95 6.52 2.93
CA ASN A 301 33.88 5.07 2.63
C ASN A 301 32.63 4.66 1.84
N GLY A 302 32.30 5.39 0.77
CA GLY A 302 31.12 5.14 -0.05
C GLY A 302 31.15 3.78 -0.73
N ARG A 303 30.14 2.94 -0.47
CA ARG A 303 29.90 1.67 -1.16
C ARG A 303 28.86 1.88 -2.27
N ILE A 304 29.23 1.58 -3.51
CA ILE A 304 28.33 1.66 -4.66
C ILE A 304 27.51 0.37 -4.73
N LEU A 305 26.19 0.53 -4.80
CA LEU A 305 25.24 -0.50 -5.20
C LEU A 305 24.77 -0.14 -6.60
N ASP A 306 25.20 -0.92 -7.58
CA ASP A 306 24.96 -0.63 -8.99
C ASP A 306 23.54 -1.04 -9.40
N ASP A 307 22.79 -0.12 -9.98
CA ASP A 307 21.44 -0.33 -10.49
C ASP A 307 21.40 0.06 -11.98
N PRO A 308 20.59 -0.57 -12.84
CA PRO A 308 20.61 -0.31 -14.28
C PRO A 308 20.48 1.17 -14.68
N PHE A 309 19.72 1.95 -13.94
CA PHE A 309 19.42 3.35 -14.30
C PHE A 309 19.98 4.38 -13.33
N GLU A 310 20.27 3.98 -12.12
CA GLU A 310 20.72 4.85 -11.04
C GLU A 310 21.95 4.25 -10.36
N LEU A 311 22.69 5.06 -9.66
CA LEU A 311 23.70 4.64 -8.70
C LEU A 311 23.17 4.92 -7.31
N VAL A 312 23.25 3.93 -6.45
CA VAL A 312 22.98 4.06 -5.04
C VAL A 312 24.30 3.98 -4.31
N VAL A 313 24.65 5.01 -3.56
CA VAL A 313 25.86 5.02 -2.75
C VAL A 313 25.45 5.01 -1.29
N VAL A 314 26.07 4.15 -0.51
CA VAL A 314 25.88 4.10 0.94
C VAL A 314 27.19 4.48 1.59
N PHE A 315 27.21 5.61 2.28
CA PHE A 315 28.35 6.11 3.04
C PHE A 315 28.31 5.62 4.50
N GLU A 316 29.37 5.91 5.24
CA GLU A 316 29.37 5.71 6.70
C GLU A 316 28.17 6.42 7.36
N HIS A 317 27.79 5.95 8.54
CA HIS A 317 26.60 6.40 9.27
C HIS A 317 25.28 6.18 8.49
N ASP A 318 25.24 5.15 7.61
CA ASP A 318 24.07 4.75 6.84
C ASP A 318 23.45 5.88 6.00
N ILE A 319 24.29 6.77 5.46
CA ILE A 319 23.86 7.85 4.57
C ILE A 319 23.69 7.29 3.15
N TRP A 320 22.45 7.23 2.71
CA TRP A 320 22.07 6.75 1.38
C TRP A 320 21.94 7.90 0.41
N TRP A 321 22.66 7.82 -0.69
CA TRP A 321 22.59 8.78 -1.79
C TRP A 321 22.22 8.09 -3.10
N LYS A 322 21.29 8.67 -3.84
CA LYS A 322 20.81 8.18 -5.13
C LYS A 322 21.06 9.22 -6.21
N ILE A 323 21.65 8.80 -7.33
CA ILE A 323 21.97 9.69 -8.44
C ILE A 323 21.75 8.96 -9.77
N SER A 324 21.28 9.68 -10.80
CA SER A 324 21.19 9.13 -12.15
C SER A 324 22.58 8.81 -12.71
N ARG A 325 22.68 7.79 -13.57
CA ARG A 325 23.95 7.47 -14.23
C ARG A 325 24.46 8.62 -15.08
N GLU A 326 23.58 9.40 -15.69
CA GLU A 326 23.93 10.56 -16.49
C GLU A 326 24.61 11.63 -15.64
N SER A 327 23.99 12.03 -14.53
CA SER A 327 24.58 13.00 -13.60
C SER A 327 25.89 12.49 -12.99
N TRP A 328 25.98 11.19 -12.66
CA TRP A 328 27.22 10.59 -12.17
C TRP A 328 28.39 10.74 -13.16
N GLN A 329 28.12 10.56 -14.45
CA GLN A 329 29.14 10.71 -15.47
C GLN A 329 29.51 12.16 -15.77
N LYS A 330 28.49 13.03 -15.84
CA LYS A 330 28.60 14.41 -16.27
C LYS A 330 29.06 15.34 -15.14
N ASP A 331 28.36 15.28 -14.02
CA ASP A 331 28.51 16.26 -12.93
C ASP A 331 29.58 15.84 -11.94
N TYR A 332 29.70 14.55 -11.68
CA TYR A 332 30.62 14.00 -10.67
C TYR A 332 31.91 13.43 -11.28
N ARG A 333 32.01 13.34 -12.60
CA ARG A 333 33.16 12.76 -13.31
C ARG A 333 33.65 11.43 -12.70
N LYS A 334 32.71 10.65 -12.16
CA LYS A 334 32.93 9.36 -11.46
C LYS A 334 33.77 9.50 -10.16
N GLN A 335 33.79 10.67 -9.54
CA GLN A 335 34.47 10.90 -8.27
C GLN A 335 33.47 10.96 -7.13
N MET A 336 33.81 10.32 -6.01
CA MET A 336 32.98 10.40 -4.80
C MET A 336 33.06 11.81 -4.19
N PRO A 337 31.93 12.42 -3.82
CA PRO A 337 31.92 13.70 -3.15
C PRO A 337 32.47 13.56 -1.72
N GLN A 338 33.12 14.57 -1.24
CA GLN A 338 33.53 14.67 0.18
C GLN A 338 32.37 15.09 1.08
N TYR A 339 31.44 15.86 0.52
CA TYR A 339 30.26 16.38 1.21
C TYR A 339 29.06 16.31 0.31
N LEU A 340 27.90 16.06 0.91
CA LEU A 340 26.59 16.23 0.27
C LEU A 340 25.79 17.27 1.07
N GLU A 341 25.07 18.10 0.35
CA GLU A 341 24.16 19.08 0.91
C GLU A 341 22.80 18.47 1.18
N ILE A 342 22.23 18.81 2.33
CA ILE A 342 20.84 18.56 2.69
C ILE A 342 20.05 19.83 2.39
N PRO A 343 19.29 19.90 1.27
CA PRO A 343 18.44 21.05 0.99
C PRO A 343 17.34 21.19 2.05
N GLU A 344 17.12 22.41 2.54
CA GLU A 344 16.13 22.67 3.58
C GLU A 344 14.71 22.16 3.20
N GLU A 345 14.32 22.38 1.97
CA GLU A 345 13.02 21.96 1.41
C GLU A 345 12.84 20.44 1.31
N SER A 346 13.92 19.68 1.42
CA SER A 346 13.91 18.22 1.37
C SER A 346 13.75 17.56 2.73
N ILE A 347 13.81 18.32 3.80
CA ILE A 347 13.76 17.82 5.18
C ILE A 347 12.31 17.44 5.53
N LEU A 348 12.12 16.20 5.86
CA LEU A 348 10.86 15.68 6.42
C LEU A 348 10.97 15.76 7.94
N TYR A 349 10.11 16.54 8.57
CA TYR A 349 10.00 16.59 10.04
C TYR A 349 9.08 15.46 10.51
N LEU A 350 9.59 14.58 11.39
CA LEU A 350 8.91 13.37 11.81
C LEU A 350 8.75 13.37 13.32
N HIS A 351 7.60 12.87 13.78
CA HIS A 351 7.27 12.73 15.19
C HIS A 351 6.90 11.26 15.50
N GLY A 352 7.27 10.75 16.67
CA GLY A 352 7.00 9.36 17.07
C GLY A 352 7.66 9.04 18.40
#